data_7363c4ee0b90380356f10ff8d39171aa
#
_entry.id   7363c4ee0b90380356f10ff8d39171aa
#
_cell.length_a   1.000
_cell.length_b   1.000
_cell.length_c   1.000
_cell.angle_alpha   90.00
_cell.angle_beta   90.00
_cell.angle_gamma   90.00
#
_symmetry.space_group_name_H-M   'P 1'
#
loop_
_entity.id
_entity.type
_entity.pdbx_description
1 polymer ?
#
loop_
_entity_poly.entity_id
_entity_poly.type
_entity_poly.pdbx_seq_one_letter_code
_entity_poly.pdbx_strand_id
1 'polypeptide(L)'
;MRFLIIIPAHNEEENLPFTLDSLQQQSFKDFKTVVVNDGSTDRTAEVIRKYTDRDSRFQTVDLQKSAHQPGSKVVNAFKNGLKIQDIDEFDIICKFDADIILPENYLETVENAFKNNPEFGLVGGLLYVEKEGNWVYEGNSNKHHVRGPMKAYRKECFLQIGGLRETLGWDNIDSILLEDLGWKEIVLPELQVKLIKVKGADYTIRPADYYGRYFYFLGLNRFLAYIASSKEATKIKSVSFLFNIIKAYETCRSEKLELKISKNEQKSINNKRWEMLKKKWLKM
;
A
#
# COMPACT_ATOMS: atom_id res chain seq x y z
N MET A 1 -14.81 -15.87 -8.20
CA MET A 1 -13.48 -15.24 -8.48
C MET A 1 -12.48 -15.83 -7.51
N ARG A 2 -11.25 -16.05 -7.92
CA ARG A 2 -10.19 -16.63 -7.10
C ARG A 2 -9.17 -15.57 -6.71
N PHE A 3 -8.75 -15.53 -5.44
CA PHE A 3 -7.80 -14.53 -4.93
C PHE A 3 -6.38 -15.07 -4.82
N LEU A 4 -5.40 -14.26 -5.22
CA LEU A 4 -4.02 -14.40 -4.83
C LEU A 4 -3.65 -13.30 -3.84
N ILE A 5 -3.29 -13.67 -2.63
CA ILE A 5 -2.92 -12.75 -1.55
C ILE A 5 -1.44 -12.87 -1.31
N ILE A 6 -0.71 -11.75 -1.41
CA ILE A 6 0.73 -11.71 -1.15
C ILE A 6 0.99 -10.80 0.04
N ILE A 7 1.69 -11.35 1.03
CA ILE A 7 2.00 -10.71 2.32
C ILE A 7 3.50 -10.60 2.50
N PRO A 8 4.14 -9.46 2.20
CA PRO A 8 5.49 -9.18 2.62
C PRO A 8 5.59 -9.11 4.15
N ALA A 9 6.50 -9.85 4.76
CA ALA A 9 6.72 -9.89 6.20
C ALA A 9 8.21 -9.73 6.54
N HIS A 10 8.55 -8.87 7.49
CA HIS A 10 9.91 -8.67 7.99
C HIS A 10 9.88 -8.33 9.47
N ASN A 11 10.30 -9.29 10.32
CA ASN A 11 10.27 -9.18 11.78
C ASN A 11 8.85 -8.89 12.30
N GLU A 12 7.92 -9.81 11.99
CA GLU A 12 6.50 -9.71 12.32
C GLU A 12 6.03 -10.89 13.20
N GLU A 13 6.93 -11.47 14.01
CA GLU A 13 6.62 -12.65 14.84
C GLU A 13 5.41 -12.41 15.76
N GLU A 14 5.19 -11.16 16.21
CA GLU A 14 4.08 -10.80 17.11
C GLU A 14 2.77 -10.51 16.36
N ASN A 15 2.82 -9.89 15.16
CA ASN A 15 1.64 -9.40 14.45
C ASN A 15 1.11 -10.37 13.40
N LEU A 16 2.02 -11.06 12.70
CA LEU A 16 1.66 -11.94 11.60
C LEU A 16 0.63 -13.04 11.98
N PRO A 17 0.66 -13.63 13.19
CA PRO A 17 -0.37 -14.59 13.59
C PRO A 17 -1.79 -14.04 13.47
N PHE A 18 -2.04 -12.82 13.90
CA PHE A 18 -3.37 -12.19 13.82
C PHE A 18 -3.83 -12.01 12.38
N THR A 19 -2.91 -11.64 11.48
CA THR A 19 -3.21 -11.49 10.05
C THR A 19 -3.57 -12.83 9.43
N LEU A 20 -2.79 -13.88 9.68
CA LEU A 20 -3.02 -15.21 9.13
C LEU A 20 -4.27 -15.88 9.72
N ASP A 21 -4.54 -15.72 11.02
CA ASP A 21 -5.77 -16.19 11.66
C ASP A 21 -7.00 -15.52 11.03
N SER A 22 -6.96 -14.21 10.79
CA SER A 22 -8.07 -13.50 10.15
C SER A 22 -8.32 -13.96 8.71
N LEU A 23 -7.29 -14.42 8.00
CA LEU A 23 -7.44 -15.06 6.68
C LEU A 23 -7.99 -16.47 6.77
N GLN A 24 -7.57 -17.28 7.73
CA GLN A 24 -8.15 -18.61 7.93
C GLN A 24 -9.66 -18.56 8.24
N GLN A 25 -10.09 -17.50 8.97
CA GLN A 25 -11.47 -17.28 9.39
C GLN A 25 -12.36 -16.69 8.29
N GLN A 26 -11.82 -16.24 7.14
CA GLN A 26 -12.63 -15.68 6.06
C GLN A 26 -13.80 -16.62 5.68
N SER A 27 -15.00 -16.03 5.46
CA SER A 27 -16.18 -16.76 4.94
C SER A 27 -15.93 -17.30 3.53
N PHE A 28 -15.26 -16.53 2.69
CA PHE A 28 -14.85 -16.91 1.35
C PHE A 28 -13.56 -17.76 1.38
N LYS A 29 -13.57 -18.94 0.72
CA LYS A 29 -12.49 -19.93 0.85
C LYS A 29 -11.60 -20.10 -0.39
N ASP A 30 -12.01 -19.58 -1.56
CA ASP A 30 -11.25 -19.76 -2.81
C ASP A 30 -10.14 -18.69 -2.95
N PHE A 31 -9.10 -18.85 -2.14
CA PHE A 31 -7.91 -18.01 -2.16
C PHE A 31 -6.63 -18.80 -1.91
N LYS A 32 -5.52 -18.29 -2.42
CA LYS A 32 -4.15 -18.65 -2.05
C LYS A 32 -3.44 -17.46 -1.40
N THR A 33 -2.63 -17.74 -0.39
CA THR A 33 -1.80 -16.75 0.31
C THR A 33 -0.34 -17.13 0.20
N VAL A 34 0.49 -16.21 -0.26
CA VAL A 34 1.95 -16.32 -0.25
C VAL A 34 2.51 -15.34 0.77
N VAL A 35 3.07 -15.84 1.85
CA VAL A 35 3.79 -15.02 2.84
C VAL A 35 5.26 -14.96 2.42
N VAL A 36 5.75 -13.77 2.15
CA VAL A 36 7.14 -13.55 1.74
C VAL A 36 7.95 -13.10 2.94
N ASN A 37 8.75 -14.00 3.48
CA ASN A 37 9.69 -13.70 4.57
C ASN A 37 10.89 -12.93 4.01
N ASP A 38 10.92 -11.61 4.20
CA ASP A 38 11.92 -10.71 3.65
C ASP A 38 13.14 -10.59 4.57
N GLY A 39 13.83 -11.73 4.78
CA GLY A 39 15.05 -11.81 5.57
C GLY A 39 14.86 -11.46 7.04
N SER A 40 13.80 -11.95 7.68
CA SER A 40 13.56 -11.76 9.11
C SER A 40 14.66 -12.39 9.98
N THR A 41 14.89 -11.78 11.14
CA THR A 41 15.90 -12.23 12.13
C THR A 41 15.26 -12.71 13.43
N ASP A 42 13.95 -12.57 13.58
CA ASP A 42 13.12 -13.05 14.67
C ASP A 42 12.46 -14.39 14.31
N ARG A 43 11.43 -14.81 15.04
CA ARG A 43 10.71 -16.07 14.80
C ARG A 43 9.64 -15.99 13.71
N THR A 44 9.63 -14.95 12.86
CA THR A 44 8.66 -14.81 11.76
C THR A 44 8.61 -16.07 10.87
N ALA A 45 9.78 -16.63 10.51
CA ALA A 45 9.84 -17.86 9.69
C ALA A 45 9.16 -19.06 10.36
N GLU A 46 9.30 -19.21 11.69
CA GLU A 46 8.64 -20.28 12.46
C GLU A 46 7.12 -20.09 12.50
N VAL A 47 6.69 -18.82 12.64
CA VAL A 47 5.25 -18.47 12.58
C VAL A 47 4.69 -18.88 11.23
N ILE A 48 5.31 -18.50 10.13
CA ILE A 48 4.83 -18.84 8.77
C ILE A 48 4.68 -20.35 8.60
N ARG A 49 5.68 -21.15 9.00
CA ARG A 49 5.66 -22.61 8.87
C ARG A 49 4.45 -23.25 9.58
N LYS A 50 4.04 -22.75 10.75
CA LYS A 50 2.87 -23.26 11.46
C LYS A 50 1.58 -23.20 10.63
N TYR A 51 1.45 -22.20 9.75
CA TYR A 51 0.28 -22.03 8.88
C TYR A 51 0.43 -22.82 7.58
N THR A 52 1.60 -22.80 6.96
CA THR A 52 1.84 -23.54 5.71
C THR A 52 1.76 -25.07 5.90
N ASP A 53 2.12 -25.58 7.07
CA ASP A 53 2.06 -27.02 7.38
C ASP A 53 0.63 -27.52 7.66
N ARG A 54 -0.31 -26.62 7.99
CA ARG A 54 -1.68 -26.96 8.41
C ARG A 54 -2.74 -26.64 7.37
N ASP A 55 -2.47 -25.69 6.48
CA ASP A 55 -3.47 -25.18 5.54
C ASP A 55 -2.79 -24.97 4.16
N SER A 56 -3.18 -25.80 3.20
CA SER A 56 -2.61 -25.80 1.84
C SER A 56 -2.85 -24.50 1.05
N ARG A 57 -3.72 -23.63 1.55
CA ARG A 57 -3.91 -22.30 0.96
C ARG A 57 -2.75 -21.36 1.23
N PHE A 58 -1.91 -21.63 2.23
CA PHE A 58 -0.76 -20.83 2.60
C PHE A 58 0.53 -21.41 2.05
N GLN A 59 1.35 -20.56 1.48
CA GLN A 59 2.69 -20.87 0.97
C GLN A 59 3.69 -19.82 1.46
N THR A 60 4.98 -20.10 1.37
CA THR A 60 6.03 -19.17 1.77
C THR A 60 7.15 -19.05 0.75
N VAL A 61 7.77 -17.89 0.72
CA VAL A 61 9.03 -17.60 0.04
C VAL A 61 9.97 -16.94 1.04
N ASP A 62 11.15 -17.49 1.21
CA ASP A 62 12.21 -16.88 2.02
C ASP A 62 13.18 -16.11 1.13
N LEU A 63 13.35 -14.81 1.39
CA LEU A 63 14.32 -13.96 0.73
C LEU A 63 15.56 -13.75 1.61
N GLN A 64 16.70 -13.57 0.99
CA GLN A 64 17.90 -13.16 1.71
C GLN A 64 17.78 -11.72 2.20
N LYS A 65 18.42 -11.42 3.32
CA LYS A 65 18.44 -10.07 3.89
C LYS A 65 19.00 -9.07 2.87
N SER A 66 18.21 -8.08 2.51
CA SER A 66 18.58 -6.98 1.63
C SER A 66 18.66 -5.64 2.38
N ALA A 67 19.37 -4.67 1.82
CA ALA A 67 19.43 -3.32 2.39
C ALA A 67 18.04 -2.68 2.46
N HIS A 68 17.77 -1.97 3.56
CA HIS A 68 16.49 -1.28 3.75
C HIS A 68 16.33 -0.13 2.75
N GLN A 69 15.31 -0.21 1.90
CA GLN A 69 14.90 0.88 1.01
C GLN A 69 13.39 1.14 1.18
N PRO A 70 12.99 2.27 1.77
CA PRO A 70 11.57 2.58 2.02
C PRO A 70 10.72 2.52 0.75
N GLY A 71 9.59 1.82 0.80
CA GLY A 71 8.66 1.64 -0.31
C GLY A 71 9.10 0.65 -1.38
N SER A 72 10.40 0.57 -1.69
CA SER A 72 10.94 -0.37 -2.67
C SER A 72 10.97 -1.81 -2.14
N LYS A 73 11.39 -1.99 -0.89
CA LYS A 73 11.56 -3.30 -0.27
C LYS A 73 10.25 -4.11 -0.22
N VAL A 74 9.16 -3.48 0.22
CA VAL A 74 7.84 -4.13 0.30
C VAL A 74 7.32 -4.55 -1.08
N VAL A 75 7.53 -3.72 -2.11
CA VAL A 75 7.13 -4.05 -3.48
C VAL A 75 8.01 -5.14 -4.07
N ASN A 76 9.31 -5.13 -3.78
CA ASN A 76 10.21 -6.22 -4.22
C ASN A 76 9.81 -7.55 -3.59
N ALA A 77 9.53 -7.61 -2.30
CA ALA A 77 9.04 -8.81 -1.63
C ALA A 77 7.70 -9.26 -2.26
N PHE A 78 6.75 -8.35 -2.47
CA PHE A 78 5.50 -8.64 -3.16
C PHE A 78 5.73 -9.28 -4.54
N LYS A 79 6.60 -8.71 -5.37
CA LYS A 79 6.92 -9.24 -6.70
C LYS A 79 7.55 -10.64 -6.64
N ASN A 80 8.38 -10.92 -5.64
CA ASN A 80 8.94 -12.25 -5.47
C ASN A 80 7.88 -13.28 -5.07
N GLY A 81 6.90 -12.90 -4.24
CA GLY A 81 5.75 -13.75 -3.97
C GLY A 81 4.86 -13.99 -5.20
N LEU A 82 4.70 -12.96 -6.04
CA LEU A 82 3.93 -13.07 -7.28
C LEU A 82 4.57 -14.05 -8.27
N LYS A 83 5.91 -14.04 -8.40
CA LYS A 83 6.65 -14.87 -9.37
C LYS A 83 6.50 -16.38 -9.18
N ILE A 84 6.17 -16.86 -7.99
CA ILE A 84 6.02 -18.30 -7.72
C ILE A 84 4.63 -18.82 -8.02
N GLN A 85 3.72 -17.96 -8.51
CA GLN A 85 2.36 -18.31 -8.84
C GLN A 85 2.08 -18.08 -10.33
N ASP A 86 1.25 -18.93 -10.91
CA ASP A 86 0.66 -18.65 -12.20
C ASP A 86 -0.49 -17.64 -12.01
N ILE A 87 -0.25 -16.39 -12.40
CA ILE A 87 -1.22 -15.30 -12.22
C ILE A 87 -2.54 -15.56 -12.99
N ASP A 88 -2.50 -16.39 -14.02
CA ASP A 88 -3.68 -16.69 -14.83
C ASP A 88 -4.70 -17.58 -14.10
N GLU A 89 -4.30 -18.26 -13.03
CA GLU A 89 -5.21 -18.98 -12.15
C GLU A 89 -6.08 -18.08 -11.27
N PHE A 90 -5.84 -16.76 -11.22
CA PHE A 90 -6.48 -15.85 -10.28
C PHE A 90 -7.21 -14.71 -11.01
N ASP A 91 -8.25 -14.19 -10.37
CA ASP A 91 -9.04 -13.05 -10.85
C ASP A 91 -8.70 -11.76 -10.10
N ILE A 92 -8.28 -11.91 -8.84
CA ILE A 92 -7.99 -10.79 -7.93
C ILE A 92 -6.60 -10.97 -7.33
N ILE A 93 -5.78 -9.92 -7.41
CA ILE A 93 -4.43 -9.88 -6.85
C ILE A 93 -4.43 -8.93 -5.65
N CYS A 94 -4.08 -9.46 -4.47
CA CYS A 94 -4.06 -8.67 -3.24
C CYS A 94 -2.63 -8.46 -2.74
N LYS A 95 -2.34 -7.23 -2.32
CA LYS A 95 -1.20 -6.91 -1.48
C LYS A 95 -1.71 -6.56 -0.09
N PHE A 96 -1.42 -7.41 0.89
CA PHE A 96 -1.76 -7.17 2.29
C PHE A 96 -0.50 -7.01 3.13
N ASP A 97 -0.59 -6.19 4.20
CA ASP A 97 0.48 -6.09 5.20
C ASP A 97 0.39 -7.24 6.21
N ALA A 98 1.48 -7.50 6.91
CA ALA A 98 1.61 -8.60 7.86
C ALA A 98 1.06 -8.26 9.27
N ASP A 99 0.55 -7.04 9.45
CA ASP A 99 0.11 -6.46 10.73
C ASP A 99 -1.34 -5.96 10.71
N ILE A 100 -2.20 -6.61 9.89
CA ILE A 100 -3.62 -6.25 9.76
C ILE A 100 -4.53 -7.40 10.24
N ILE A 101 -5.72 -7.05 10.74
CA ILE A 101 -6.81 -8.01 11.00
C ILE A 101 -7.97 -7.65 10.07
N LEU A 102 -8.35 -8.60 9.24
CA LEU A 102 -9.48 -8.49 8.32
C LEU A 102 -10.77 -8.93 9.02
N PRO A 103 -11.94 -8.30 8.76
CA PRO A 103 -13.23 -8.85 9.15
C PRO A 103 -13.50 -10.17 8.39
N GLU A 104 -14.26 -11.10 8.99
CA GLU A 104 -14.51 -12.44 8.44
C GLU A 104 -15.11 -12.44 7.03
N ASN A 105 -15.89 -11.42 6.69
CA ASN A 105 -16.55 -11.27 5.40
C ASN A 105 -15.74 -10.43 4.39
N TYR A 106 -14.46 -10.11 4.67
CA TYR A 106 -13.68 -9.19 3.83
C TYR A 106 -13.58 -9.66 2.38
N LEU A 107 -13.10 -10.88 2.16
CA LEU A 107 -12.91 -11.40 0.80
C LEU A 107 -14.23 -11.57 0.04
N GLU A 108 -15.28 -12.03 0.72
CA GLU A 108 -16.62 -12.17 0.13
C GLU A 108 -17.20 -10.82 -0.31
N THR A 109 -17.08 -9.80 0.54
CA THR A 109 -17.57 -8.45 0.23
C THR A 109 -16.79 -7.83 -0.93
N VAL A 110 -15.45 -8.00 -0.96
CA VAL A 110 -14.60 -7.55 -2.07
C VAL A 110 -14.95 -8.28 -3.37
N GLU A 111 -15.17 -9.61 -3.31
CA GLU A 111 -15.58 -10.41 -4.47
C GLU A 111 -16.91 -9.91 -5.05
N ASN A 112 -17.91 -9.70 -4.20
CA ASN A 112 -19.21 -9.18 -4.59
C ASN A 112 -19.10 -7.78 -5.21
N ALA A 113 -18.24 -6.91 -4.68
CA ALA A 113 -18.00 -5.60 -5.25
C ALA A 113 -17.45 -5.69 -6.69
N PHE A 114 -16.47 -6.57 -6.92
CA PHE A 114 -15.93 -6.79 -8.27
C PHE A 114 -16.89 -7.48 -9.23
N LYS A 115 -17.70 -8.45 -8.78
CA LYS A 115 -18.69 -9.13 -9.61
C LYS A 115 -19.77 -8.18 -10.12
N ASN A 116 -20.23 -7.30 -9.25
CA ASN A 116 -21.34 -6.40 -9.56
C ASN A 116 -20.90 -5.13 -10.32
N ASN A 117 -19.60 -4.82 -10.34
CA ASN A 117 -19.09 -3.59 -10.94
C ASN A 117 -17.81 -3.89 -11.75
N PRO A 118 -17.94 -4.15 -13.06
CA PRO A 118 -16.80 -4.48 -13.91
C PRO A 118 -15.77 -3.34 -14.05
N GLU A 119 -16.16 -2.09 -13.78
CA GLU A 119 -15.28 -0.93 -13.81
C GLU A 119 -14.41 -0.75 -12.57
N PHE A 120 -14.64 -1.54 -11.49
CA PHE A 120 -13.80 -1.48 -10.31
C PHE A 120 -12.46 -2.16 -10.57
N GLY A 121 -11.37 -1.39 -10.47
CA GLY A 121 -10.00 -1.88 -10.63
C GLY A 121 -9.28 -2.13 -9.31
N LEU A 122 -9.62 -1.37 -8.26
CA LEU A 122 -9.03 -1.46 -6.92
C LEU A 122 -10.11 -1.31 -5.87
N VAL A 123 -10.17 -2.27 -4.94
CA VAL A 123 -11.12 -2.28 -3.82
C VAL A 123 -10.37 -2.52 -2.51
N GLY A 124 -10.84 -1.89 -1.44
CA GLY A 124 -10.37 -2.13 -0.07
C GLY A 124 -11.33 -1.57 0.97
N GLY A 125 -10.98 -1.69 2.24
CA GLY A 125 -11.77 -1.20 3.37
C GLY A 125 -11.26 0.12 3.95
N LEU A 126 -11.77 0.47 5.13
CA LEU A 126 -11.24 1.55 5.97
C LEU A 126 -10.27 0.99 7.01
N LEU A 127 -9.18 1.72 7.24
CA LEU A 127 -8.17 1.35 8.22
C LEU A 127 -8.50 1.91 9.61
N TYR A 128 -8.49 1.04 10.60
CA TYR A 128 -8.71 1.37 12.00
C TYR A 128 -7.44 1.11 12.81
N VAL A 129 -7.16 1.97 13.77
CA VAL A 129 -6.03 1.85 14.71
C VAL A 129 -6.54 1.85 16.13
N GLU A 130 -5.84 1.16 17.02
CA GLU A 130 -6.18 1.17 18.44
C GLU A 130 -5.73 2.48 19.09
N LYS A 131 -6.65 3.14 19.80
CA LYS A 131 -6.39 4.30 20.67
C LYS A 131 -7.13 4.12 21.97
N GLU A 132 -6.40 4.10 23.06
CA GLU A 132 -6.97 4.00 24.42
C GLU A 132 -7.92 2.80 24.58
N GLY A 133 -7.55 1.64 23.98
CA GLY A 133 -8.34 0.41 24.04
C GLY A 133 -9.53 0.34 23.06
N ASN A 134 -9.72 1.38 22.22
CA ASN A 134 -10.81 1.43 21.23
C ASN A 134 -10.26 1.45 19.80
N TRP A 135 -10.94 0.74 18.88
CA TRP A 135 -10.65 0.81 17.46
C TRP A 135 -11.30 2.04 16.86
N VAL A 136 -10.48 2.97 16.38
CA VAL A 136 -10.92 4.22 15.75
C VAL A 136 -10.40 4.32 14.32
N TYR A 137 -11.16 4.96 13.44
CA TYR A 137 -10.71 5.23 12.08
C TYR A 137 -9.39 6.02 12.10
N GLU A 138 -8.41 5.60 11.30
CA GLU A 138 -7.06 6.19 11.30
C GLU A 138 -7.04 7.71 11.05
N GLY A 139 -8.01 8.22 10.27
CA GLY A 139 -8.23 9.66 10.07
C GLY A 139 -7.21 10.38 9.19
N ASN A 140 -6.07 9.76 8.89
CA ASN A 140 -4.96 10.40 8.16
C ASN A 140 -5.10 10.35 6.64
N SER A 141 -6.07 9.61 6.10
CA SER A 141 -6.25 9.43 4.66
C SER A 141 -7.59 9.95 4.17
N ASN A 142 -7.66 10.21 2.87
CA ASN A 142 -8.93 10.40 2.19
C ASN A 142 -9.74 9.09 2.26
N LYS A 143 -11.00 9.16 2.73
CA LYS A 143 -11.91 8.00 2.79
C LYS A 143 -12.23 7.37 1.42
N HIS A 144 -11.77 7.97 0.35
CA HIS A 144 -11.92 7.47 -1.03
C HIS A 144 -10.62 6.88 -1.59
N HIS A 145 -9.61 6.66 -0.76
CA HIS A 145 -8.33 6.08 -1.17
C HIS A 145 -8.06 4.79 -0.40
N VAL A 146 -7.88 3.70 -1.14
CA VAL A 146 -7.52 2.39 -0.58
C VAL A 146 -6.07 2.41 -0.12
N ARG A 147 -5.88 2.24 1.18
CA ARG A 147 -4.57 2.28 1.81
C ARG A 147 -3.70 1.10 1.42
N GLY A 148 -2.38 1.32 1.39
CA GLY A 148 -1.39 0.31 1.05
C GLY A 148 -1.48 -1.04 1.78
N PRO A 149 -1.90 -1.10 3.07
CA PRO A 149 -2.01 -2.35 3.81
C PRO A 149 -3.04 -3.36 3.30
N MET A 150 -4.04 -2.98 2.48
CA MET A 150 -5.19 -3.83 2.17
C MET A 150 -5.72 -3.67 0.73
N LYS A 151 -4.81 -3.61 -0.24
CA LYS A 151 -5.17 -3.40 -1.65
C LYS A 151 -5.55 -4.71 -2.33
N ALA A 152 -6.76 -4.76 -2.90
CA ALA A 152 -7.24 -5.84 -3.76
C ALA A 152 -7.48 -5.29 -5.18
N TYR A 153 -6.75 -5.82 -6.16
CA TYR A 153 -6.82 -5.39 -7.55
C TYR A 153 -7.54 -6.44 -8.39
N ARG A 154 -8.41 -5.99 -9.30
CA ARG A 154 -8.80 -6.82 -10.43
C ARG A 154 -7.55 -7.16 -11.25
N LYS A 155 -7.36 -8.43 -11.64
CA LYS A 155 -6.16 -8.87 -12.38
C LYS A 155 -5.91 -8.02 -13.63
N GLU A 156 -6.94 -7.79 -14.43
CA GLU A 156 -6.83 -7.01 -15.67
C GLU A 156 -6.32 -5.59 -15.38
N CYS A 157 -6.85 -4.94 -14.35
CA CYS A 157 -6.39 -3.62 -13.92
C CYS A 157 -4.93 -3.66 -13.47
N PHE A 158 -4.57 -4.63 -12.63
CA PHE A 158 -3.21 -4.82 -12.13
C PHE A 158 -2.18 -5.00 -13.27
N LEU A 159 -2.53 -5.79 -14.29
CA LEU A 159 -1.68 -6.00 -15.46
C LEU A 159 -1.59 -4.73 -16.33
N GLN A 160 -2.70 -4.04 -16.55
CA GLN A 160 -2.71 -2.81 -17.36
C GLN A 160 -1.91 -1.67 -16.74
N ILE A 161 -1.91 -1.51 -15.43
CA ILE A 161 -1.02 -0.54 -14.76
C ILE A 161 0.45 -1.00 -14.74
N GLY A 162 0.75 -2.24 -15.17
CA GLY A 162 2.08 -2.83 -15.14
C GLY A 162 2.58 -3.21 -13.73
N GLY A 163 1.66 -3.50 -12.80
CA GLY A 163 1.95 -3.88 -11.42
C GLY A 163 2.46 -2.73 -10.54
N LEU A 164 2.98 -3.06 -9.36
CA LEU A 164 3.46 -2.09 -8.39
C LEU A 164 4.85 -1.56 -8.72
N ARG A 165 5.08 -0.26 -8.52
CA ARG A 165 6.38 0.40 -8.73
C ARG A 165 7.26 0.27 -7.47
N GLU A 166 8.51 -0.19 -7.63
CA GLU A 166 9.49 -0.30 -6.54
C GLU A 166 10.01 1.06 -6.11
N THR A 167 9.13 1.86 -5.51
CA THR A 167 9.46 3.24 -5.14
C THR A 167 8.66 3.70 -3.92
N LEU A 168 9.13 4.74 -3.28
CA LEU A 168 8.39 5.44 -2.25
C LEU A 168 7.13 6.07 -2.85
N GLY A 169 5.97 5.85 -2.22
CA GLY A 169 4.68 6.34 -2.72
C GLY A 169 4.02 5.46 -3.77
N TRP A 170 4.47 4.21 -3.93
CA TRP A 170 3.90 3.24 -4.85
C TRP A 170 2.36 3.12 -4.74
N ASP A 171 1.85 3.21 -3.52
CA ASP A 171 0.42 3.10 -3.18
C ASP A 171 -0.43 4.29 -3.63
N ASN A 172 0.20 5.42 -3.96
CA ASN A 172 -0.45 6.56 -4.60
C ASN A 172 -0.25 6.54 -6.13
N ILE A 173 0.87 6.01 -6.59
CA ILE A 173 1.16 5.88 -8.02
C ILE A 173 0.16 4.95 -8.68
N ASP A 174 -0.04 3.76 -8.12
CA ASP A 174 -0.97 2.77 -8.67
C ASP A 174 -2.41 3.29 -8.76
N SER A 175 -2.89 3.99 -7.71
CA SER A 175 -4.20 4.62 -7.70
C SER A 175 -4.37 5.67 -8.80
N ILE A 176 -3.34 6.48 -9.08
CA ILE A 176 -3.40 7.46 -10.16
C ILE A 176 -3.39 6.77 -11.51
N LEU A 177 -2.54 5.75 -11.69
CA LEU A 177 -2.41 5.04 -12.95
C LEU A 177 -3.68 4.27 -13.33
N LEU A 178 -4.32 3.63 -12.36
CA LEU A 178 -5.57 2.91 -12.63
C LEU A 178 -6.72 3.87 -13.02
N GLU A 179 -6.82 5.03 -12.36
CA GLU A 179 -7.81 6.04 -12.71
C GLU A 179 -7.57 6.63 -14.11
N ASP A 180 -6.32 6.80 -14.52
CA ASP A 180 -5.92 7.27 -15.85
C ASP A 180 -6.35 6.30 -16.96
N LEU A 181 -6.39 5.00 -16.64
CA LEU A 181 -6.88 3.94 -17.53
C LEU A 181 -8.40 3.76 -17.47
N GLY A 182 -9.12 4.59 -16.72
CA GLY A 182 -10.57 4.55 -16.59
C GLY A 182 -11.11 3.59 -15.52
N TRP A 183 -10.24 2.91 -14.79
CA TRP A 183 -10.63 2.09 -13.65
C TRP A 183 -11.06 2.93 -12.45
N LYS A 184 -11.91 2.37 -11.61
CA LYS A 184 -12.34 3.02 -10.35
C LYS A 184 -11.64 2.39 -9.15
N GLU A 185 -11.21 3.25 -8.24
CA GLU A 185 -10.77 2.89 -6.88
C GLU A 185 -11.93 3.06 -5.92
N ILE A 186 -12.26 2.03 -5.15
CA ILE A 186 -13.42 2.01 -4.25
C ILE A 186 -13.00 1.58 -2.84
N VAL A 187 -13.40 2.38 -1.87
CA VAL A 187 -13.33 2.04 -0.45
C VAL A 187 -14.71 1.60 0.02
N LEU A 188 -14.81 0.41 0.58
CA LEU A 188 -16.02 -0.16 1.20
C LEU A 188 -16.00 0.18 2.69
N PRO A 189 -16.79 1.15 3.15
CA PRO A 189 -16.70 1.66 4.52
C PRO A 189 -17.15 0.66 5.58
N GLU A 190 -17.94 -0.35 5.21
CA GLU A 190 -18.34 -1.48 6.06
C GLU A 190 -17.18 -2.43 6.37
N LEU A 191 -16.13 -2.45 5.57
CA LEU A 191 -14.94 -3.26 5.79
C LEU A 191 -13.95 -2.53 6.69
N GLN A 192 -14.05 -2.78 7.99
CA GLN A 192 -13.17 -2.19 9.00
C GLN A 192 -11.94 -3.08 9.19
N VAL A 193 -10.84 -2.72 8.57
CA VAL A 193 -9.54 -3.42 8.70
C VAL A 193 -8.77 -2.81 9.87
N LYS A 194 -8.38 -3.64 10.83
CA LYS A 194 -7.62 -3.21 12.00
C LYS A 194 -6.12 -3.29 11.72
N LEU A 195 -5.40 -2.21 11.94
CA LEU A 195 -3.94 -2.17 11.87
C LEU A 195 -3.37 -2.36 13.28
N ILE A 196 -2.60 -3.43 13.46
CA ILE A 196 -1.95 -3.74 14.72
C ILE A 196 -0.69 -2.88 14.81
N LYS A 197 -0.66 -1.95 15.74
CA LYS A 197 0.56 -1.21 16.04
C LYS A 197 1.44 -2.00 16.99
N VAL A 198 2.72 -2.09 16.72
CA VAL A 198 3.73 -2.44 17.72
C VAL A 198 3.65 -1.38 18.82
N LYS A 199 3.47 -1.81 20.09
CA LYS A 199 3.46 -0.92 21.25
C LYS A 199 4.71 -0.05 21.23
N GLY A 200 4.55 1.29 21.18
CA GLY A 200 5.65 2.26 21.15
C GLY A 200 5.95 2.90 19.79
N ALA A 201 5.33 2.48 18.71
CA ALA A 201 5.39 3.19 17.44
C ALA A 201 4.41 4.38 17.47
N ASP A 202 4.86 5.50 18.00
CA ASP A 202 4.17 6.76 17.77
C ASP A 202 4.05 6.97 16.25
N TYR A 203 2.86 7.41 15.78
CA TYR A 203 2.69 8.02 14.45
C TYR A 203 3.40 9.37 14.48
N THR A 204 4.72 9.31 14.66
CA THR A 204 5.56 10.50 14.67
C THR A 204 5.50 11.14 13.30
N ILE A 205 5.46 12.46 13.32
CA ILE A 205 5.67 13.30 12.13
C ILE A 205 6.90 12.77 11.40
N ARG A 206 6.70 12.28 10.16
CA ARG A 206 7.82 11.83 9.35
C ARG A 206 8.85 12.96 9.21
N PRO A 207 10.15 12.68 9.22
CA PRO A 207 11.17 13.72 9.06
C PRO A 207 11.02 14.43 7.71
N ALA A 208 11.46 15.68 7.62
CA ALA A 208 11.36 16.49 6.42
C ALA A 208 12.01 15.82 5.19
N ASP A 209 13.13 15.14 5.40
CA ASP A 209 13.82 14.38 4.34
C ASP A 209 12.91 13.32 3.70
N TYR A 210 12.12 12.62 4.49
CA TYR A 210 11.15 11.65 3.99
C TYR A 210 10.17 12.28 3.00
N TYR A 211 9.59 13.45 3.33
CA TYR A 211 8.63 14.13 2.45
C TYR A 211 9.27 14.63 1.16
N GLY A 212 10.48 15.20 1.23
CA GLY A 212 11.21 15.64 0.05
C GLY A 212 11.50 14.51 -0.93
N ARG A 213 12.02 13.40 -0.42
CA ARG A 213 12.24 12.17 -1.19
C ARG A 213 10.93 11.60 -1.74
N TYR A 214 9.88 11.54 -0.92
CA TYR A 214 8.56 11.08 -1.33
C TYR A 214 8.01 11.87 -2.52
N PHE A 215 8.05 13.21 -2.48
CA PHE A 215 7.57 14.05 -3.57
C PHE A 215 8.40 13.88 -4.85
N TYR A 216 9.71 13.67 -4.71
CA TYR A 216 10.59 13.39 -5.83
C TYR A 216 10.24 12.04 -6.48
N PHE A 217 10.21 10.96 -5.69
CA PHE A 217 9.95 9.62 -6.19
C PHE A 217 8.50 9.41 -6.67
N LEU A 218 7.56 10.19 -6.17
CA LEU A 218 6.20 10.29 -6.73
C LEU A 218 6.21 10.97 -8.11
N GLY A 219 7.32 11.53 -8.56
CA GLY A 219 7.47 12.18 -9.86
C GLY A 219 6.87 13.58 -9.94
N LEU A 220 6.62 14.26 -8.83
CA LEU A 220 6.10 15.63 -8.86
C LEU A 220 7.12 16.58 -9.49
N ASN A 221 6.64 17.50 -10.33
CA ASN A 221 7.45 18.63 -10.78
C ASN A 221 7.72 19.61 -9.62
N ARG A 222 8.69 20.51 -9.79
CA ARG A 222 9.09 21.47 -8.74
C ARG A 222 7.92 22.22 -8.12
N PHE A 223 7.03 22.74 -8.96
CA PHE A 223 5.94 23.58 -8.50
C PHE A 223 4.96 22.80 -7.61
N LEU A 224 4.54 21.62 -8.04
CA LEU A 224 3.67 20.73 -7.25
C LEU A 224 4.35 20.24 -5.97
N ALA A 225 5.65 19.91 -6.05
CA ALA A 225 6.42 19.52 -4.88
C ALA A 225 6.50 20.65 -3.84
N TYR A 226 6.68 21.90 -4.26
CA TYR A 226 6.74 23.04 -3.35
C TYR A 226 5.37 23.35 -2.71
N ILE A 227 4.27 23.25 -3.49
CA ILE A 227 2.91 23.35 -2.92
C ILE A 227 2.68 22.25 -1.89
N ALA A 228 3.06 21.01 -2.21
CA ALA A 228 2.91 19.88 -1.27
C ALA A 228 3.76 20.08 -0.01
N SER A 229 5.01 20.58 -0.16
CA SER A 229 5.90 20.92 0.95
C SER A 229 5.31 21.98 1.87
N SER A 230 4.76 23.05 1.28
CA SER A 230 4.09 24.12 2.03
C SER A 230 2.90 23.61 2.83
N LYS A 231 2.10 22.70 2.24
CA LYS A 231 0.97 22.08 2.94
C LYS A 231 1.41 21.25 4.15
N GLU A 232 2.46 20.45 4.02
CA GLU A 232 2.96 19.64 5.15
C GLU A 232 3.61 20.53 6.24
N ALA A 233 4.37 21.53 5.85
CA ALA A 233 4.96 22.50 6.78
C ALA A 233 3.91 23.32 7.54
N THR A 234 2.80 23.69 6.91
CA THR A 234 1.68 24.39 7.56
C THR A 234 1.02 23.53 8.65
N LYS A 235 0.89 22.20 8.45
CA LYS A 235 0.37 21.29 9.49
C LYS A 235 1.25 21.29 10.75
N ILE A 236 2.56 21.40 10.56
CA ILE A 236 3.56 21.37 11.62
C ILE A 236 3.86 22.79 12.16
N LYS A 237 3.38 23.84 11.46
CA LYS A 237 3.64 25.25 11.77
C LYS A 237 5.15 25.58 11.84
N SER A 238 5.95 25.01 10.92
CA SER A 238 7.41 25.16 10.90
C SER A 238 7.95 25.55 9.53
N VAL A 239 8.52 26.75 9.44
CA VAL A 239 9.20 27.26 8.23
C VAL A 239 10.49 26.47 7.96
N SER A 240 11.25 26.12 9.01
CA SER A 240 12.45 25.30 8.89
C SER A 240 12.12 23.93 8.28
N PHE A 241 10.97 23.33 8.66
CA PHE A 241 10.51 22.08 8.10
C PHE A 241 10.26 22.20 6.58
N LEU A 242 9.65 23.31 6.13
CA LEU A 242 9.46 23.60 4.70
C LEU A 242 10.79 23.61 3.94
N PHE A 243 11.77 24.37 4.42
CA PHE A 243 13.08 24.45 3.75
C PHE A 243 13.78 23.09 3.69
N ASN A 244 13.69 22.29 4.75
CA ASN A 244 14.29 20.96 4.78
C ASN A 244 13.61 19.98 3.81
N ILE A 245 12.28 20.04 3.63
CA ILE A 245 11.57 19.24 2.61
C ILE A 245 12.05 19.64 1.21
N ILE A 246 12.08 20.96 0.90
CA ILE A 246 12.51 21.45 -0.39
C ILE A 246 13.97 21.08 -0.66
N LYS A 247 14.86 21.22 0.33
CA LYS A 247 16.26 20.82 0.21
C LYS A 247 16.38 19.34 -0.14
N ALA A 248 15.68 18.45 0.56
CA ALA A 248 15.71 17.01 0.29
C ALA A 248 15.19 16.67 -1.12
N TYR A 249 14.12 17.33 -1.57
CA TYR A 249 13.60 17.17 -2.93
C TYR A 249 14.65 17.61 -3.99
N GLU A 250 15.26 18.81 -3.81
CA GLU A 250 16.26 19.33 -4.76
C GLU A 250 17.55 18.51 -4.74
N THR A 251 17.93 17.94 -3.60
CA THR A 251 19.06 16.99 -3.52
C THR A 251 18.80 15.78 -4.40
N CYS A 252 17.66 15.08 -4.26
CA CYS A 252 17.31 13.95 -5.12
C CYS A 252 17.32 14.33 -6.61
N ARG A 253 16.86 15.55 -6.92
CA ARG A 253 16.80 16.06 -8.29
C ARG A 253 18.19 16.39 -8.86
N SER A 254 19.07 17.01 -8.08
CA SER A 254 20.45 17.36 -8.51
C SER A 254 21.30 16.10 -8.70
N GLU A 255 21.11 15.09 -7.86
CA GLU A 255 21.74 13.76 -7.98
C GLU A 255 21.13 12.92 -9.10
N LYS A 256 20.04 13.38 -9.73
CA LYS A 256 19.34 12.68 -10.82
C LYS A 256 18.96 11.25 -10.45
N LEU A 257 18.47 11.05 -9.20
CA LEU A 257 18.08 9.73 -8.75
C LEU A 257 17.05 9.11 -9.69
N GLU A 258 17.20 7.83 -9.97
CA GLU A 258 16.34 7.11 -10.92
C GLU A 258 14.88 7.06 -10.45
N LEU A 259 13.95 7.51 -11.28
CA LEU A 259 12.52 7.33 -11.07
C LEU A 259 12.08 5.97 -11.61
N LYS A 260 11.29 5.24 -10.84
CA LYS A 260 10.72 3.94 -11.26
C LYS A 260 9.36 4.09 -11.97
N ILE A 261 9.15 5.26 -12.57
CA ILE A 261 7.99 5.61 -13.40
C ILE A 261 8.48 6.18 -14.73
N SER A 262 7.72 5.92 -15.78
CA SER A 262 7.97 6.47 -17.12
C SER A 262 7.63 7.98 -17.18
N LYS A 263 8.11 8.67 -18.22
CA LYS A 263 7.77 10.07 -18.48
C LYS A 263 6.26 10.30 -18.66
N ASN A 264 5.56 9.34 -19.26
CA ASN A 264 4.11 9.41 -19.44
C ASN A 264 3.39 9.29 -18.10
N GLU A 265 3.76 8.33 -17.26
CA GLU A 265 3.21 8.18 -15.91
C GLU A 265 3.48 9.41 -15.05
N GLN A 266 4.68 9.97 -15.14
CA GLN A 266 5.02 11.23 -14.46
C GLN A 266 4.11 12.38 -14.91
N LYS A 267 3.81 12.47 -16.21
CA LYS A 267 2.87 13.47 -16.75
C LYS A 267 1.47 13.27 -16.20
N SER A 268 0.97 12.05 -16.20
CA SER A 268 -0.34 11.68 -15.63
C SER A 268 -0.44 12.07 -14.15
N ILE A 269 0.55 11.70 -13.35
CA ILE A 269 0.61 12.04 -11.92
C ILE A 269 0.54 13.56 -11.72
N ASN A 270 1.32 14.33 -12.48
CA ASN A 270 1.32 15.79 -12.36
C ASN A 270 -0.02 16.40 -12.80
N ASN A 271 -0.61 15.94 -13.90
CA ASN A 271 -1.93 16.38 -14.37
C ASN A 271 -3.01 16.14 -13.32
N LYS A 272 -3.06 14.92 -12.77
CA LYS A 272 -4.02 14.56 -11.72
C LYS A 272 -3.87 15.43 -10.47
N ARG A 273 -2.65 15.68 -10.04
CA ARG A 273 -2.39 16.58 -8.90
C ARG A 273 -2.84 18.01 -9.18
N TRP A 274 -2.65 18.51 -10.40
CA TRP A 274 -3.17 19.80 -10.83
C TRP A 274 -4.70 19.87 -10.81
N GLU A 275 -5.38 18.86 -11.34
CA GLU A 275 -6.84 18.78 -11.31
C GLU A 275 -7.38 18.79 -9.87
N MET A 276 -6.77 18.04 -8.97
CA MET A 276 -7.13 18.02 -7.55
C MET A 276 -6.98 19.42 -6.91
N LEU A 277 -5.90 20.14 -7.22
CA LEU A 277 -5.69 21.51 -6.74
C LEU A 277 -6.75 22.47 -7.29
N LYS A 278 -7.03 22.43 -8.60
CA LYS A 278 -8.06 23.27 -9.25
C LYS A 278 -9.43 23.04 -8.62
N LYS A 279 -9.83 21.76 -8.45
CA LYS A 279 -11.11 21.42 -7.81
C LYS A 279 -11.21 21.95 -6.37
N LYS A 280 -10.09 22.00 -5.65
CA LYS A 280 -10.08 22.55 -4.29
C LYS A 280 -10.20 24.07 -4.28
N TRP A 281 -9.50 24.78 -5.19
CA TRP A 281 -9.57 26.25 -5.31
C TRP A 281 -10.95 26.75 -5.79
N LEU A 282 -11.61 25.99 -6.67
CA LEU A 282 -12.98 26.33 -7.14
C LEU A 282 -14.08 26.10 -6.09
N LYS A 283 -13.77 25.37 -4.99
CA LYS A 283 -14.69 25.13 -3.87
C LYS A 283 -14.48 26.09 -2.68
N MET A 284 -13.47 26.94 -2.77
CA MET A 284 -13.18 28.03 -1.80
C MET A 284 -13.75 29.35 -2.29
#